data_c97ccb2a158a7841df8c316c6fa3ac94
#
_entry.id   c97ccb2a158a7841df8c316c6fa3ac94
#
_cell.length_a   1.000
_cell.length_b   1.000
_cell.length_c   1.000
_cell.angle_alpha   90.00
_cell.angle_beta   90.00
_cell.angle_gamma   90.00
#
_symmetry.space_group_name_H-M   'P 1'
#
loop_
_entity.id
_entity.type
_entity.pdbx_description
1 polymer ?
#
loop_
_entity_poly.entity_id
_entity_poly.type
_entity_poly.pdbx_seq_one_letter_code
_entity_poly.pdbx_strand_id
1 'polypeptide(L)'
;MLKIEKISENKKQFLELLLLADESELMIDKYLPDGDLFALYDDDLKSVCVVLPIDTDTCELKNIATYEQYQGKGYGRALINFVSDFYKNDYKYMVVGTGEVPWIVSFYNSCGFEYSHRVKNFFIDNYDHAMFDGDIQLVDMIYLKKAL
;
A
#
# COMPACT_ATOMS: atom_id res chain seq x y z
N MET A 1 -15.76 15.69 5.58
CA MET A 1 -16.37 14.79 4.58
C MET A 1 -15.28 14.11 3.79
N LEU A 2 -15.36 12.80 3.66
CA LEU A 2 -14.35 12.05 2.92
C LEU A 2 -14.54 12.22 1.41
N LYS A 3 -13.44 12.45 0.71
CA LYS A 3 -13.40 12.54 -0.74
C LYS A 3 -12.18 11.76 -1.23
N ILE A 4 -12.40 10.83 -2.14
CA ILE A 4 -11.31 10.03 -2.73
C ILE A 4 -11.26 10.33 -4.21
N GLU A 5 -10.09 10.72 -4.69
CA GLU A 5 -9.85 11.07 -6.08
C GLU A 5 -8.78 10.18 -6.69
N LYS A 6 -9.02 9.70 -7.92
CA LYS A 6 -7.99 9.07 -8.73
C LYS A 6 -7.16 10.17 -9.39
N ILE A 7 -5.85 10.15 -9.16
CA ILE A 7 -4.92 11.16 -9.64
C ILE A 7 -4.19 10.61 -10.85
N SER A 8 -4.34 11.25 -12.01
CA SER A 8 -3.73 10.81 -13.25
C SER A 8 -2.52 11.64 -13.68
N GLU A 9 -2.30 12.81 -13.09
CA GLU A 9 -1.20 13.70 -13.45
C GLU A 9 -0.44 14.15 -12.21
N ASN A 10 0.87 14.40 -12.36
CA ASN A 10 1.73 14.91 -11.30
C ASN A 10 1.65 14.08 -10.01
N LYS A 11 1.77 12.76 -10.15
CA LYS A 11 1.68 11.84 -9.01
C LYS A 11 2.81 12.07 -7.99
N LYS A 12 3.96 12.59 -8.42
CA LYS A 12 5.09 12.89 -7.54
C LYS A 12 4.79 14.03 -6.57
N GLN A 13 3.71 14.78 -6.74
CA GLN A 13 3.28 15.75 -5.73
C GLN A 13 2.98 15.10 -4.37
N PHE A 14 2.70 13.79 -4.36
CA PHE A 14 2.43 13.02 -3.14
C PHE A 14 3.66 12.28 -2.60
N LEU A 15 4.87 12.58 -3.13
CA LEU A 15 6.08 11.83 -2.78
C LEU A 15 6.35 11.78 -1.27
N GLU A 16 6.18 12.89 -0.57
CA GLU A 16 6.41 12.95 0.88
C GLU A 16 5.58 11.90 1.61
N LEU A 17 4.30 11.78 1.24
CA LEU A 17 3.39 10.81 1.85
C LEU A 17 3.72 9.38 1.43
N LEU A 18 4.05 9.16 0.15
CA LEU A 18 4.43 7.85 -0.36
C LEU A 18 5.69 7.31 0.33
N LEU A 19 6.63 8.17 0.69
CA LEU A 19 7.86 7.80 1.37
C LEU A 19 7.63 7.26 2.79
N LEU A 20 6.47 7.51 3.39
CA LEU A 20 6.14 6.93 4.70
C LEU A 20 5.94 5.42 4.61
N ALA A 21 5.49 4.91 3.47
CA ALA A 21 5.28 3.48 3.27
C ALA A 21 6.44 2.80 2.54
N ASP A 22 7.19 3.53 1.74
CA ASP A 22 8.37 3.04 1.01
C ASP A 22 9.44 4.12 1.07
N GLU A 23 10.47 3.93 1.87
CA GLU A 23 11.49 4.96 2.11
C GLU A 23 12.39 5.25 0.91
N SER A 24 12.28 4.46 -0.18
CA SER A 24 13.13 4.62 -1.36
C SER A 24 12.40 5.29 -2.51
N GLU A 25 12.81 6.49 -2.86
CA GLU A 25 12.28 7.19 -4.02
C GLU A 25 12.57 6.42 -5.31
N LEU A 26 13.74 5.77 -5.41
CA LEU A 26 14.09 4.95 -6.58
C LEU A 26 13.11 3.79 -6.76
N MET A 27 12.68 3.16 -5.66
CA MET A 27 11.69 2.09 -5.71
C MET A 27 10.33 2.65 -6.12
N ILE A 28 9.93 3.78 -5.58
CA ILE A 28 8.67 4.45 -5.93
C ILE A 28 8.65 4.79 -7.42
N ASP A 29 9.76 5.31 -7.96
CA ASP A 29 9.86 5.68 -9.38
C ASP A 29 9.68 4.48 -10.32
N LYS A 30 9.93 3.26 -9.86
CA LYS A 30 9.75 2.05 -10.67
C LYS A 30 8.30 1.72 -10.92
N TYR A 31 7.38 2.07 -9.99
CA TYR A 31 5.99 1.66 -10.13
C TYR A 31 5.00 2.83 -10.27
N LEU A 32 5.37 4.02 -9.83
CA LEU A 32 4.43 5.15 -9.78
C LEU A 32 3.88 5.54 -11.16
N PRO A 33 4.70 5.59 -12.23
CA PRO A 33 4.17 5.96 -13.55
C PRO A 33 3.07 5.03 -14.07
N ASP A 34 3.19 3.73 -13.78
CA ASP A 34 2.26 2.70 -14.26
C ASP A 34 1.11 2.43 -13.30
N GLY A 35 1.20 2.91 -12.07
CA GLY A 35 0.21 2.69 -11.04
C GLY A 35 -0.92 3.70 -11.07
N ASP A 36 -2.08 3.28 -10.57
CA ASP A 36 -3.18 4.18 -10.29
C ASP A 36 -3.02 4.72 -8.88
N LEU A 37 -2.96 6.04 -8.74
CA LEU A 37 -2.88 6.69 -7.44
C LEU A 37 -4.23 7.23 -7.03
N PHE A 38 -4.62 6.96 -5.78
CA PHE A 38 -5.85 7.47 -5.16
C PHE A 38 -5.48 8.29 -3.95
N ALA A 39 -6.04 9.49 -3.85
CA ALA A 39 -5.81 10.39 -2.73
C ALA A 39 -7.10 10.59 -1.94
N LEU A 40 -7.02 10.45 -0.62
CA LEU A 40 -8.14 10.62 0.28
C LEU A 40 -8.01 11.95 1.03
N TYR A 41 -9.06 12.74 0.95
CA TYR A 41 -9.17 14.02 1.62
C TYR A 41 -10.30 13.98 2.65
N ASP A 42 -10.04 14.58 3.78
CA ASP A 42 -11.06 14.89 4.79
C ASP A 42 -10.75 16.33 5.24
N ASP A 43 -11.32 17.30 4.48
CA ASP A 43 -10.95 18.71 4.40
C ASP A 43 -9.60 18.91 3.70
N ASP A 44 -8.53 18.31 4.21
CA ASP A 44 -7.20 18.29 3.59
C ASP A 44 -6.75 16.87 3.33
N LEU A 45 -5.59 16.70 2.70
CA LEU A 45 -5.03 15.40 2.34
C LEU A 45 -4.69 14.59 3.60
N LYS A 46 -5.20 13.37 3.67
CA LYS A 46 -4.95 12.45 4.80
C LYS A 46 -4.16 11.23 4.43
N SER A 47 -4.44 10.65 3.25
CA SER A 47 -3.92 9.33 2.89
C SER A 47 -3.87 9.16 1.37
N VAL A 48 -2.95 8.32 0.90
CA VAL A 48 -2.86 7.93 -0.51
C VAL A 48 -2.64 6.43 -0.63
N CYS A 49 -2.96 5.88 -1.79
CA CYS A 49 -2.53 4.54 -2.14
C CYS A 49 -2.23 4.44 -3.64
N VAL A 50 -1.45 3.42 -4.01
CA VAL A 50 -1.12 3.12 -5.41
C VAL A 50 -1.46 1.67 -5.67
N VAL A 51 -2.19 1.41 -6.76
CA VAL A 51 -2.58 0.07 -7.19
C VAL A 51 -2.01 -0.18 -8.57
N LEU A 52 -1.42 -1.37 -8.74
CA LEU A 52 -0.81 -1.83 -10.00
C LEU A 52 -1.50 -3.09 -10.50
N PRO A 53 -1.63 -3.28 -11.82
CA PRO A 53 -2.01 -4.58 -12.35
C PRO A 53 -0.83 -5.55 -12.22
N ILE A 54 -1.11 -6.80 -11.84
CA ILE A 54 -0.12 -7.88 -11.81
C ILE A 54 -0.33 -8.80 -13.00
N ASP A 55 -1.56 -9.28 -13.17
CA ASP A 55 -1.98 -10.08 -14.31
C ASP A 55 -3.46 -9.83 -14.60
N THR A 56 -4.10 -10.66 -15.42
CA THR A 56 -5.51 -10.46 -15.78
C THR A 56 -6.46 -10.61 -14.61
N ASP A 57 -6.08 -11.34 -13.57
CA ASP A 57 -6.95 -11.64 -12.43
C ASP A 57 -6.57 -10.90 -11.14
N THR A 58 -5.36 -10.33 -11.07
CA THR A 58 -4.79 -9.82 -9.82
C THR A 58 -4.24 -8.41 -9.97
N CYS A 59 -4.59 -7.55 -9.03
CA CYS A 59 -3.93 -6.25 -8.85
C CYS A 59 -3.18 -6.23 -7.52
N GLU A 60 -2.26 -5.28 -7.37
CA GLU A 60 -1.47 -5.13 -6.15
C GLU A 60 -1.67 -3.76 -5.53
N LEU A 61 -1.99 -3.73 -4.25
CA LEU A 61 -1.92 -2.53 -3.43
C LEU A 61 -0.45 -2.29 -3.12
N LYS A 62 0.21 -1.48 -3.94
CA LYS A 62 1.67 -1.34 -3.92
C LYS A 62 2.18 -0.39 -2.86
N ASN A 63 1.38 0.61 -2.53
CA ASN A 63 1.72 1.61 -1.51
C ASN A 63 0.42 2.10 -0.89
N ILE A 64 0.40 2.19 0.43
CA ILE A 64 -0.68 2.86 1.16
C ILE A 64 -0.05 3.59 2.33
N ALA A 65 -0.33 4.88 2.44
CA ALA A 65 0.28 5.71 3.45
C ALA A 65 -0.72 6.74 3.99
N THR A 66 -0.71 6.93 5.30
CA THR A 66 -1.49 7.95 6.00
C THR A 66 -0.52 8.79 6.80
N TYR A 67 -0.68 10.11 6.80
CA TYR A 67 0.13 10.98 7.64
C TYR A 67 0.04 10.51 9.09
N GLU A 68 1.18 10.51 9.79
CA GLU A 68 1.30 9.94 11.14
C GLU A 68 0.25 10.49 12.11
N GLN A 69 0.00 11.80 12.07
CA GLN A 69 -0.97 12.46 12.95
C GLN A 69 -2.43 12.05 12.65
N TYR A 70 -2.68 11.43 11.51
CA TYR A 70 -4.03 11.01 11.11
C TYR A 70 -4.22 9.49 11.13
N GLN A 71 -3.21 8.72 11.52
CA GLN A 71 -3.31 7.27 11.64
C GLN A 71 -4.28 6.89 12.77
N GLY A 72 -4.86 5.69 12.66
CA GLY A 72 -5.81 5.19 13.65
C GLY A 72 -7.21 5.78 13.55
N LYS A 73 -7.52 6.51 12.48
CA LYS A 73 -8.85 7.15 12.28
C LYS A 73 -9.67 6.51 11.17
N GLY A 74 -9.17 5.41 10.58
CA GLY A 74 -9.91 4.68 9.55
C GLY A 74 -9.66 5.11 8.11
N TYR A 75 -8.74 6.03 7.86
CA TYR A 75 -8.46 6.51 6.49
C TYR A 75 -7.88 5.42 5.59
N GLY A 76 -6.91 4.66 6.08
CA GLY A 76 -6.34 3.54 5.31
C GLY A 76 -7.38 2.49 4.96
N ARG A 77 -8.22 2.13 5.92
CA ARG A 77 -9.33 1.19 5.69
C ARG A 77 -10.31 1.73 4.64
N ALA A 78 -10.64 3.01 4.71
CA ALA A 78 -11.54 3.65 3.75
C ALA A 78 -10.96 3.59 2.33
N LEU A 79 -9.65 3.82 2.17
CA LEU A 79 -8.97 3.68 0.88
C LEU A 79 -9.00 2.24 0.37
N ILE A 80 -8.70 1.26 1.23
CA ILE A 80 -8.73 -0.16 0.83
C ILE A 80 -10.13 -0.56 0.39
N ASN A 81 -11.16 -0.15 1.13
CA ASN A 81 -12.54 -0.44 0.75
C ASN A 81 -12.91 0.20 -0.58
N PHE A 82 -12.48 1.44 -0.80
CA PHE A 82 -12.75 2.15 -2.04
C PHE A 82 -12.09 1.45 -3.24
N VAL A 83 -10.80 1.13 -3.17
CA VAL A 83 -10.09 0.50 -4.30
C VAL A 83 -10.54 -0.94 -4.51
N SER A 84 -10.91 -1.66 -3.45
CA SER A 84 -11.49 -3.00 -3.57
C SER A 84 -12.78 -2.96 -4.39
N ASP A 85 -13.65 -2.01 -4.09
CA ASP A 85 -14.88 -1.81 -4.83
C ASP A 85 -14.65 -1.31 -6.26
N PHE A 86 -13.69 -0.41 -6.42
CA PHE A 86 -13.33 0.16 -7.72
C PHE A 86 -12.86 -0.91 -8.70
N TYR A 87 -12.09 -1.91 -8.23
CA TYR A 87 -11.47 -2.93 -9.09
C TYR A 87 -12.20 -4.27 -9.12
N LYS A 88 -13.29 -4.45 -8.38
CA LYS A 88 -13.95 -5.75 -8.24
C LYS A 88 -14.47 -6.36 -9.55
N ASN A 89 -14.76 -5.53 -10.54
CA ASN A 89 -15.23 -5.99 -11.85
C ASN A 89 -14.09 -6.25 -12.82
N ASP A 90 -12.88 -5.79 -12.50
CA ASP A 90 -11.70 -5.91 -13.37
C ASP A 90 -10.76 -7.02 -12.90
N TYR A 91 -10.71 -7.29 -11.60
CA TYR A 91 -9.81 -8.27 -11.00
C TYR A 91 -10.55 -9.16 -10.00
N LYS A 92 -10.08 -10.40 -9.87
CA LYS A 92 -10.61 -11.35 -8.89
C LYS A 92 -9.96 -11.17 -7.51
N TYR A 93 -8.71 -10.73 -7.49
CA TYR A 93 -7.90 -10.65 -6.27
C TYR A 93 -7.09 -9.37 -6.21
N MET A 94 -6.84 -8.93 -4.97
CA MET A 94 -5.89 -7.90 -4.67
C MET A 94 -4.84 -8.47 -3.71
N VAL A 95 -3.56 -8.23 -3.98
CA VAL A 95 -2.46 -8.62 -3.09
C VAL A 95 -1.81 -7.38 -2.50
N VAL A 96 -1.17 -7.55 -1.35
CA VAL A 96 -0.35 -6.52 -0.72
C VAL A 96 0.89 -7.18 -0.16
N GLY A 97 2.07 -6.58 -0.41
CA GLY A 97 3.33 -7.00 0.17
C GLY A 97 3.69 -6.08 1.34
N THR A 98 4.15 -6.67 2.44
CA THR A 98 4.55 -5.92 3.62
C THR A 98 5.64 -6.67 4.39
N GLY A 99 6.37 -5.95 5.23
CA GLY A 99 7.24 -6.57 6.23
C GLY A 99 6.40 -7.36 7.23
N GLU A 100 7.03 -8.35 7.85
CA GLU A 100 6.36 -9.22 8.81
C GLU A 100 6.28 -8.54 10.19
N VAL A 101 5.34 -7.62 10.33
CA VAL A 101 5.13 -6.80 11.52
C VAL A 101 3.71 -7.08 12.04
N PRO A 102 3.55 -7.60 13.28
CA PRO A 102 2.25 -8.09 13.76
C PRO A 102 1.10 -7.10 13.65
N TRP A 103 1.31 -5.84 14.01
CA TRP A 103 0.22 -4.84 13.95
C TRP A 103 -0.16 -4.46 12.52
N ILE A 104 0.80 -4.51 11.57
CA ILE A 104 0.51 -4.25 10.16
C ILE A 104 -0.26 -5.42 9.55
N VAL A 105 0.18 -6.64 9.82
CA VAL A 105 -0.50 -7.86 9.36
C VAL A 105 -1.93 -7.88 9.90
N SER A 106 -2.11 -7.57 11.17
CA SER A 106 -3.43 -7.52 11.80
C SER A 106 -4.34 -6.50 11.12
N PHE A 107 -3.80 -5.34 10.76
CA PHE A 107 -4.54 -4.32 10.02
C PHE A 107 -5.06 -4.87 8.68
N TYR A 108 -4.16 -5.47 7.89
CA TYR A 108 -4.56 -6.03 6.60
C TYR A 108 -5.54 -7.20 6.75
N ASN A 109 -5.35 -8.07 7.76
CA ASN A 109 -6.31 -9.13 8.06
C ASN A 109 -7.70 -8.55 8.33
N SER A 110 -7.78 -7.46 9.07
CA SER A 110 -9.06 -6.79 9.37
C SER A 110 -9.70 -6.17 8.13
N CYS A 111 -8.93 -5.94 7.07
CA CYS A 111 -9.43 -5.43 5.79
C CYS A 111 -9.77 -6.54 4.79
N GLY A 112 -9.67 -7.80 5.19
CA GLY A 112 -10.04 -8.94 4.36
C GLY A 112 -8.88 -9.61 3.65
N PHE A 113 -7.65 -9.22 3.93
CA PHE A 113 -6.45 -9.88 3.38
C PHE A 113 -6.05 -11.05 4.26
N GLU A 114 -5.58 -12.12 3.63
CA GLU A 114 -5.07 -13.31 4.33
C GLU A 114 -3.69 -13.66 3.78
N TYR A 115 -2.83 -14.26 4.63
CA TYR A 115 -1.49 -14.67 4.22
C TYR A 115 -1.54 -15.53 2.95
N SER A 116 -0.67 -15.23 2.00
CA SER A 116 -0.53 -15.96 0.75
C SER A 116 0.84 -16.64 0.64
N HIS A 117 1.91 -15.87 0.60
CA HIS A 117 3.27 -16.39 0.45
C HIS A 117 4.28 -15.34 0.93
N ARG A 118 5.58 -15.71 0.90
CA ARG A 118 6.66 -14.79 1.27
C ARG A 118 7.80 -14.83 0.28
N VAL A 119 8.50 -13.70 0.18
CA VAL A 119 9.78 -13.59 -0.51
C VAL A 119 10.87 -13.46 0.55
N LYS A 120 11.66 -14.52 0.73
CA LYS A 120 12.69 -14.55 1.76
C LYS A 120 13.77 -13.51 1.50
N ASN A 121 14.22 -12.85 2.57
CA ASN A 121 15.30 -11.87 2.55
C ASN A 121 15.06 -10.68 1.61
N PHE A 122 13.81 -10.37 1.28
CA PHE A 122 13.46 -9.28 0.36
C PHE A 122 14.10 -7.96 0.79
N PHE A 123 13.97 -7.59 2.08
CA PHE A 123 14.49 -6.32 2.58
C PHE A 123 16.02 -6.32 2.70
N ILE A 124 16.62 -7.50 2.88
CA ILE A 124 18.07 -7.64 2.90
C ILE A 124 18.63 -7.46 1.49
N ASP A 125 17.99 -8.06 0.50
CA ASP A 125 18.49 -8.13 -0.89
C ASP A 125 18.22 -6.85 -1.69
N ASN A 126 17.19 -6.07 -1.32
CA ASN A 126 16.73 -4.92 -2.11
C ASN A 126 17.06 -3.55 -1.52
N TYR A 127 17.58 -3.50 -0.31
CA TYR A 127 17.98 -2.26 0.37
C TYR A 127 19.41 -2.37 0.85
N ASP A 128 20.15 -1.26 0.84
CA ASP A 128 21.56 -1.23 1.17
C ASP A 128 21.86 -1.09 2.67
N HIS A 129 20.82 -1.08 3.48
CA HIS A 129 20.92 -0.96 4.92
C HIS A 129 19.81 -1.76 5.59
N ALA A 130 19.98 -2.06 6.89
CA ALA A 130 18.96 -2.75 7.67
C ALA A 130 17.73 -1.85 7.83
N MET A 131 16.55 -2.44 7.57
CA MET A 131 15.27 -1.74 7.65
C MET A 131 14.54 -2.20 8.90
N PHE A 132 13.93 -1.24 9.61
CA PHE A 132 13.19 -1.53 10.84
C PHE A 132 11.82 -0.87 10.82
N ASP A 133 10.85 -1.50 11.48
CA ASP A 133 9.59 -0.89 11.87
C ASP A 133 9.51 -1.02 13.40
N GLY A 134 9.70 0.10 14.11
CA GLY A 134 9.91 0.07 15.53
C GLY A 134 11.16 -0.74 15.86
N ASP A 135 11.01 -1.74 16.72
CA ASP A 135 12.11 -2.64 17.12
C ASP A 135 12.23 -3.89 16.24
N ILE A 136 11.35 -4.04 15.24
CA ILE A 136 11.32 -5.23 14.39
C ILE A 136 12.11 -4.98 13.13
N GLN A 137 13.15 -5.81 12.89
CA GLN A 137 13.89 -5.77 11.64
C GLN A 137 13.08 -6.41 10.54
N LEU A 138 12.97 -5.71 9.40
CA LEU A 138 12.32 -6.24 8.21
C LEU A 138 13.31 -7.13 7.47
N VAL A 139 12.93 -8.39 7.25
CA VAL A 139 13.76 -9.39 6.57
C VAL A 139 13.00 -9.91 5.34
N ASP A 140 11.94 -10.66 5.56
CA ASP A 140 11.10 -11.21 4.50
C ASP A 140 10.00 -10.23 4.12
N MET A 141 9.65 -10.19 2.84
CA MET A 141 8.40 -9.60 2.39
C MET A 141 7.33 -10.68 2.46
N ILE A 142 6.24 -10.45 3.19
CA ILE A 142 5.09 -11.33 3.14
C ILE A 142 4.01 -10.74 2.25
N TYR A 143 3.32 -11.61 1.52
CA TYR A 143 2.20 -11.22 0.67
C TYR A 143 0.90 -11.74 1.25
N LEU A 144 -0.08 -10.84 1.30
CA LEU A 144 -1.44 -11.14 1.74
C LEU A 144 -2.36 -10.93 0.53
N LYS A 145 -3.46 -11.67 0.50
CA LYS A 145 -4.35 -11.72 -0.66
C LYS A 145 -5.81 -11.58 -0.21
N LYS A 146 -6.56 -10.83 -0.98
CA LYS A 146 -7.97 -10.56 -0.73
C LYS A 146 -8.78 -10.87 -1.98
N ALA A 147 -9.91 -11.58 -1.84
CA ALA A 147 -10.88 -11.74 -2.91
C ALA A 147 -11.70 -10.45 -3.08
N LEU A 148 -11.86 -10.02 -4.32
CA LEU A 148 -12.62 -8.81 -4.65
C LEU A 148 -14.07 -9.09 -5.01
#